data_80f6b75b3d46b8acc8650fca5ccf41df
#
_entry.id   80f6b75b3d46b8acc8650fca5ccf41df
#
_cell.length_a   1.000
_cell.length_b   1.000
_cell.length_c   1.000
_cell.angle_alpha   90.00
_cell.angle_beta   90.00
_cell.angle_gamma   90.00
#
_symmetry.space_group_name_H-M   'P 1'
#
loop_
_entity.id
_entity.type
_entity.pdbx_description
1 polymer ?
#
loop_
_entity_poly.entity_id
_entity_poly.type
_entity_poly.pdbx_seq_one_letter_code
_entity_poly.pdbx_strand_id
1 'polypeptide(L)'
;KIINRDKVRRRLRLFTFVEYANNWHLWQDLINLQYTQYIVRMEVVDNIIDHGFNVLLPDESGDSVHHDGNRHTFLAAVGADITGYDTDCEAFVGRYRSYHNPLAVQQGFCSNSIAVGDNACGALQIDIDLEPGAWHEWAVLMGIGKAADAGRKTVQEFQNLKTVHENFARLKEYWHTRLQGMTVQTPDAEFNSMTNMWSPFNCLITYAWSRAASLVYSGERDGPGYRDTVQDLLGVMHLIPEDAGR
;
A
#
# COMPACT_ATOMS: atom_id res chain seq x y z
N LYS A 1 6.74 -8.33 -13.52
CA LYS A 1 7.05 -9.00 -14.79
C LYS A 1 7.51 -10.43 -14.57
N ILE A 2 6.93 -11.39 -15.28
CA ILE A 2 7.30 -12.81 -15.27
C ILE A 2 7.74 -13.20 -16.69
N ILE A 3 8.77 -14.00 -16.78
CA ILE A 3 9.31 -14.51 -18.05
C ILE A 3 9.36 -16.04 -17.94
N ASN A 4 8.77 -16.73 -18.89
CA ASN A 4 8.92 -18.18 -19.00
C ASN A 4 10.30 -18.52 -19.62
N ARG A 5 11.24 -18.94 -18.79
CA ARG A 5 12.59 -19.38 -19.24
C ARG A 5 12.67 -20.87 -19.50
N ASP A 6 11.57 -21.59 -19.35
CA ASP A 6 11.50 -23.02 -19.61
C ASP A 6 11.28 -23.30 -21.11
N LYS A 7 11.47 -24.55 -21.49
CA LYS A 7 11.23 -25.05 -22.86
C LYS A 7 9.78 -25.48 -23.10
N VAL A 8 8.94 -25.45 -22.06
CA VAL A 8 7.54 -25.84 -22.11
C VAL A 8 6.64 -24.67 -21.73
N ARG A 9 5.42 -24.70 -22.27
CA ARG A 9 4.35 -23.75 -21.87
C ARG A 9 4.04 -23.88 -20.39
N ARG A 10 3.88 -22.74 -19.71
CA ARG A 10 3.57 -22.66 -18.29
C ARG A 10 2.25 -21.93 -18.07
N ARG A 11 1.35 -22.57 -17.34
CA ARG A 11 0.14 -21.95 -16.80
C ARG A 11 0.40 -21.64 -15.33
N LEU A 12 0.24 -20.37 -14.98
CA LEU A 12 0.52 -19.88 -13.63
C LEU A 12 -0.73 -19.18 -13.09
N ARG A 13 -0.97 -19.39 -11.81
CA ARG A 13 -1.92 -18.60 -11.02
C ARG A 13 -1.13 -17.74 -10.04
N LEU A 14 -1.35 -16.46 -10.10
CA LEU A 14 -0.66 -15.48 -9.29
C LEU A 14 -1.66 -14.87 -8.34
N PHE A 15 -1.23 -14.66 -7.12
CA PHE A 15 -2.05 -14.06 -6.09
C PHE A 15 -1.34 -12.82 -5.57
N THR A 16 -2.02 -11.69 -5.54
CA THR A 16 -1.58 -10.54 -4.74
C THR A 16 -2.19 -10.69 -3.36
N PHE A 17 -1.54 -10.15 -2.36
CA PHE A 17 -2.08 -10.12 -1.01
C PHE A 17 -1.65 -8.86 -0.29
N VAL A 18 -2.59 -8.21 0.35
CA VAL A 18 -2.36 -7.09 1.26
C VAL A 18 -3.23 -7.27 2.50
N GLU A 19 -2.65 -7.09 3.65
CA GLU A 19 -3.37 -6.97 4.90
C GLU A 19 -3.54 -5.49 5.23
N TYR A 20 -4.75 -5.09 5.57
CA TYR A 20 -5.03 -3.70 5.84
C TYR A 20 -4.72 -3.34 7.28
N ALA A 21 -3.97 -2.25 7.48
CA ALA A 21 -4.04 -1.52 8.73
C ALA A 21 -5.34 -0.73 8.71
N ASN A 22 -6.23 -1.03 9.64
CA ASN A 22 -7.50 -0.35 9.71
C ASN A 22 -7.24 1.11 10.10
N ASN A 23 -7.42 2.03 9.17
CA ASN A 23 -7.10 3.45 9.36
C ASN A 23 -8.34 4.31 9.60
N TRP A 24 -9.37 3.73 10.21
CA TRP A 24 -10.60 4.46 10.53
C TRP A 24 -10.34 5.61 11.48
N HIS A 25 -9.62 5.35 12.56
CA HIS A 25 -9.21 6.35 13.53
C HIS A 25 -7.96 5.83 14.24
N LEU A 26 -6.82 6.49 14.05
CA LEU A 26 -5.53 5.99 14.52
C LEU A 26 -5.51 5.64 16.02
N TRP A 27 -6.13 6.49 16.83
CA TRP A 27 -6.27 6.24 18.27
C TRP A 27 -7.08 4.99 18.59
N GLN A 28 -8.21 4.79 17.91
CA GLN A 28 -9.04 3.61 18.11
C GLN A 28 -8.36 2.34 17.61
N ASP A 29 -7.63 2.42 16.51
CA ASP A 29 -6.89 1.28 15.95
C ASP A 29 -5.81 0.79 16.91
N LEU A 30 -5.17 1.70 17.64
CA LEU A 30 -4.13 1.35 18.62
C LEU A 30 -4.68 0.80 19.91
N ILE A 31 -5.78 1.36 20.42
CA ILE A 31 -6.35 0.97 21.72
C ILE A 31 -7.29 -0.20 21.59
N ASN A 32 -8.02 -0.27 20.48
CA ASN A 32 -9.10 -1.24 20.31
C ASN A 32 -9.18 -1.77 18.87
N LEU A 33 -8.16 -2.50 18.46
CA LEU A 33 -8.10 -3.11 17.13
C LEU A 33 -9.33 -3.97 16.82
N GLN A 34 -9.87 -4.68 17.81
CA GLN A 34 -11.05 -5.52 17.62
C GLN A 34 -12.27 -4.69 17.20
N TYR A 35 -12.44 -3.49 17.77
CA TYR A 35 -13.55 -2.62 17.40
C TYR A 35 -13.47 -2.21 15.93
N THR A 36 -12.29 -1.84 15.44
CA THR A 36 -12.09 -1.45 14.05
C THR A 36 -12.31 -2.60 13.08
N GLN A 37 -11.98 -3.83 13.48
CA GLN A 37 -12.31 -5.02 12.70
C GLN A 37 -13.81 -5.25 12.58
N TYR A 38 -14.60 -5.01 13.61
CA TYR A 38 -16.06 -5.18 13.55
C TYR A 38 -16.77 -4.20 12.62
N ILE A 39 -16.20 -3.02 12.38
CA ILE A 39 -16.80 -1.99 11.51
C ILE A 39 -16.30 -2.01 10.07
N VAL A 40 -15.33 -2.87 9.79
CA VAL A 40 -14.82 -3.04 8.42
C VAL A 40 -15.91 -3.52 7.48
N ARG A 41 -15.98 -2.92 6.31
CA ARG A 41 -16.82 -3.33 5.21
C ARG A 41 -16.03 -3.35 3.92
N MET A 42 -15.95 -4.51 3.34
CA MET A 42 -15.32 -4.71 2.04
C MET A 42 -16.36 -4.75 0.95
N GLU A 43 -16.02 -4.17 -0.18
CA GLU A 43 -16.80 -4.27 -1.42
C GLU A 43 -15.85 -4.54 -2.59
N VAL A 44 -16.39 -5.10 -3.68
CA VAL A 44 -15.64 -5.27 -4.94
C VAL A 44 -16.45 -4.68 -6.07
N VAL A 45 -15.87 -3.72 -6.76
CA VAL A 45 -16.50 -2.99 -7.86
C VAL A 45 -15.58 -3.07 -9.07
N ASP A 46 -16.02 -3.67 -10.16
CA ASP A 46 -15.22 -3.83 -11.38
C ASP A 46 -13.84 -4.46 -11.14
N ASN A 47 -13.77 -5.50 -10.32
CA ASN A 47 -12.54 -6.15 -9.86
C ASN A 47 -11.58 -5.23 -9.07
N ILE A 48 -12.06 -4.12 -8.56
CA ILE A 48 -11.35 -3.24 -7.63
C ILE A 48 -11.88 -3.52 -6.24
N ILE A 49 -11.01 -3.91 -5.32
CA ILE A 49 -11.36 -4.12 -3.92
C ILE A 49 -11.43 -2.76 -3.22
N ASP A 50 -12.52 -2.52 -2.51
CA ASP A 50 -12.74 -1.35 -1.65
C ASP A 50 -12.68 -1.80 -0.20
N HIS A 51 -11.78 -1.19 0.56
CA HIS A 51 -11.70 -1.35 1.99
C HIS A 51 -12.25 -0.09 2.66
N GLY A 52 -13.39 -0.21 3.29
CA GLY A 52 -14.10 0.88 3.94
C GLY A 52 -14.63 0.50 5.31
N PHE A 53 -15.42 1.39 5.89
CA PHE A 53 -15.99 1.21 7.22
C PHE A 53 -17.47 1.57 7.23
N ASN A 54 -18.20 0.88 8.08
CA ASN A 54 -19.62 1.11 8.30
C ASN A 54 -19.83 1.68 9.71
N VAL A 55 -19.85 3.00 9.84
CA VAL A 55 -19.96 3.67 11.13
C VAL A 55 -21.06 4.73 11.06
N LEU A 56 -21.88 4.75 12.09
CA LEU A 56 -22.82 5.85 12.35
C LEU A 56 -22.15 6.83 13.33
N LEU A 57 -21.93 8.05 12.87
CA LEU A 57 -21.41 9.13 13.68
C LEU A 57 -22.45 10.26 13.77
N PRO A 58 -22.52 11.00 14.88
CA PRO A 58 -23.34 12.20 14.94
C PRO A 58 -22.80 13.24 13.95
N ASP A 59 -23.70 13.89 13.22
CA ASP A 59 -23.39 15.07 12.44
C ASP A 59 -23.34 16.35 13.32
N GLU A 60 -23.18 17.50 12.72
CA GLU A 60 -23.15 18.80 13.42
C GLU A 60 -24.46 19.10 14.14
N SER A 61 -25.59 18.52 13.74
CA SER A 61 -26.90 18.69 14.40
C SER A 61 -27.09 17.68 15.55
N GLY A 62 -26.23 16.71 15.68
CA GLY A 62 -26.32 15.62 16.65
C GLY A 62 -27.11 14.41 16.16
N ASP A 63 -27.58 14.44 14.92
CA ASP A 63 -28.24 13.29 14.28
C ASP A 63 -27.21 12.25 13.84
N SER A 64 -27.54 10.96 14.05
CA SER A 64 -26.69 9.86 13.62
C SER A 64 -26.78 9.70 12.11
N VAL A 65 -25.70 10.02 11.40
CA VAL A 65 -25.58 9.81 9.96
C VAL A 65 -24.56 8.73 9.64
N HIS A 66 -24.78 8.06 8.52
CA HIS A 66 -23.85 7.07 8.02
C HIS A 66 -22.61 7.79 7.51
N HIS A 67 -21.54 7.75 8.28
CA HIS A 67 -20.26 8.31 7.90
C HIS A 67 -19.44 7.23 7.19
N ASP A 68 -19.57 7.14 5.88
CA ASP A 68 -18.68 6.33 5.08
C ASP A 68 -17.36 7.07 4.75
N GLY A 69 -17.12 8.18 5.39
CA GLY A 69 -15.95 9.03 5.40
C GLY A 69 -14.98 8.91 4.23
N ASN A 70 -14.02 9.79 4.15
CA ASN A 70 -12.94 9.76 3.14
C ASN A 70 -11.86 8.70 3.46
N ARG A 71 -12.19 7.66 4.21
CA ARG A 71 -11.23 6.67 4.71
C ARG A 71 -11.31 5.33 4.00
N HIS A 72 -11.70 5.36 2.76
CA HIS A 72 -11.60 4.20 1.88
C HIS A 72 -10.20 4.05 1.32
N THR A 73 -9.76 2.81 1.16
CA THR A 73 -8.60 2.45 0.38
C THR A 73 -9.01 1.44 -0.68
N PHE A 74 -8.36 1.46 -1.82
CA PHE A 74 -8.66 0.50 -2.88
C PHE A 74 -7.42 -0.29 -3.29
N LEU A 75 -7.65 -1.51 -3.77
CA LEU A 75 -6.66 -2.37 -4.39
C LEU A 75 -7.16 -2.82 -5.76
N ALA A 76 -6.33 -2.66 -6.77
CA ALA A 76 -6.62 -3.06 -8.15
C ALA A 76 -5.39 -3.63 -8.83
N ALA A 77 -5.56 -4.20 -10.01
CA ALA A 77 -4.45 -4.55 -10.90
C ALA A 77 -4.77 -4.13 -12.34
N VAL A 78 -3.74 -3.80 -13.08
CA VAL A 78 -3.80 -3.43 -14.50
C VAL A 78 -2.80 -4.23 -15.30
N GLY A 79 -3.08 -4.44 -16.59
CA GLY A 79 -2.23 -5.25 -17.47
C GLY A 79 -2.45 -6.75 -17.36
N ALA A 80 -3.46 -7.20 -16.60
CA ALA A 80 -3.86 -8.60 -16.51
C ALA A 80 -5.35 -8.71 -16.17
N ASP A 81 -5.96 -9.83 -16.55
CA ASP A 81 -7.33 -10.16 -16.21
C ASP A 81 -7.41 -10.72 -14.79
N ILE A 82 -8.26 -10.13 -13.97
CA ILE A 82 -8.54 -10.61 -12.61
C ILE A 82 -9.55 -11.75 -12.72
N THR A 83 -9.17 -12.94 -12.28
CA THR A 83 -9.99 -14.17 -12.36
C THR A 83 -10.64 -14.55 -11.04
N GLY A 84 -10.26 -13.89 -9.95
CA GLY A 84 -10.84 -14.09 -8.63
C GLY A 84 -10.29 -13.09 -7.61
N TYR A 85 -10.94 -13.04 -6.46
CA TYR A 85 -10.51 -12.20 -5.35
C TYR A 85 -10.90 -12.83 -4.01
N ASP A 86 -10.25 -12.40 -2.93
CA ASP A 86 -10.71 -12.61 -1.56
C ASP A 86 -10.50 -11.33 -0.77
N THR A 87 -11.48 -10.99 0.07
CA THR A 87 -11.38 -9.86 0.98
C THR A 87 -11.45 -10.28 2.45
N ASP A 88 -11.77 -11.54 2.73
CA ASP A 88 -11.73 -12.16 4.03
C ASP A 88 -10.38 -12.88 4.22
N CYS A 89 -9.61 -12.45 5.22
CA CYS A 89 -8.29 -12.99 5.50
C CYS A 89 -8.33 -14.48 5.88
N GLU A 90 -9.36 -14.93 6.60
CA GLU A 90 -9.52 -16.34 6.94
C GLU A 90 -9.83 -17.20 5.71
N ALA A 91 -10.64 -16.70 4.79
CA ALA A 91 -10.93 -17.39 3.52
C ALA A 91 -9.67 -17.53 2.65
N PHE A 92 -8.84 -16.49 2.57
CA PHE A 92 -7.61 -16.52 1.79
C PHE A 92 -6.49 -17.33 2.45
N VAL A 93 -6.16 -17.01 3.71
CA VAL A 93 -5.04 -17.63 4.44
C VAL A 93 -5.42 -19.02 4.95
N GLY A 94 -6.63 -19.19 5.48
CA GLY A 94 -7.11 -20.42 6.11
C GLY A 94 -6.85 -20.48 7.63
N ARG A 95 -7.75 -21.11 8.35
CA ARG A 95 -7.61 -21.34 9.81
C ARG A 95 -6.33 -22.09 10.13
N TYR A 96 -5.61 -21.65 11.14
CA TYR A 96 -4.37 -22.28 11.62
C TYR A 96 -3.27 -22.38 10.56
N ARG A 97 -3.34 -21.55 9.50
CA ARG A 97 -2.31 -21.44 8.48
C ARG A 97 -1.51 -20.14 8.62
N SER A 98 -0.55 -19.94 7.76
CA SER A 98 0.27 -18.73 7.73
C SER A 98 0.43 -18.20 6.30
N TYR A 99 0.98 -17.02 6.17
CA TYR A 99 1.31 -16.41 4.85
C TYR A 99 2.31 -17.24 4.02
N HIS A 100 3.03 -18.18 4.63
CA HIS A 100 3.89 -19.10 3.88
C HIS A 100 3.13 -20.22 3.18
N ASN A 101 1.89 -20.50 3.59
CA ASN A 101 1.07 -21.56 3.02
C ASN A 101 -0.42 -21.19 3.03
N PRO A 102 -0.83 -20.13 2.30
CA PRO A 102 -2.24 -19.72 2.24
C PRO A 102 -3.11 -20.78 1.58
N LEU A 103 -4.34 -20.93 2.10
CA LEU A 103 -5.30 -21.90 1.59
C LEU A 103 -5.65 -21.66 0.12
N ALA A 104 -5.94 -20.42 -0.26
CA ALA A 104 -6.30 -20.05 -1.63
C ALA A 104 -5.17 -20.38 -2.62
N VAL A 105 -3.90 -20.14 -2.23
CA VAL A 105 -2.74 -20.50 -3.07
C VAL A 105 -2.59 -22.01 -3.21
N GLN A 106 -2.80 -22.77 -2.14
CA GLN A 106 -2.74 -24.23 -2.18
C GLN A 106 -3.86 -24.83 -3.04
N GLN A 107 -5.07 -24.27 -2.93
CA GLN A 107 -6.23 -24.70 -3.72
C GLN A 107 -6.14 -24.21 -5.17
N GLY A 108 -5.37 -23.14 -5.40
CA GLY A 108 -5.17 -22.53 -6.70
C GLY A 108 -6.32 -21.61 -7.14
N PHE A 109 -7.15 -21.13 -6.23
CA PHE A 109 -8.21 -20.15 -6.53
C PHE A 109 -8.61 -19.33 -5.30
N CYS A 110 -9.06 -18.10 -5.55
CA CYS A 110 -9.78 -17.28 -4.58
C CYS A 110 -11.25 -17.68 -4.55
N SER A 111 -11.88 -17.57 -3.38
CA SER A 111 -13.27 -17.96 -3.17
C SER A 111 -14.28 -16.85 -3.51
N ASN A 112 -13.82 -15.67 -3.86
CA ASN A 112 -14.59 -14.44 -4.02
C ASN A 112 -15.30 -14.03 -2.72
N SER A 113 -14.61 -14.22 -1.59
CA SER A 113 -15.10 -13.85 -0.27
C SER A 113 -15.24 -12.34 -0.10
N ILE A 114 -16.25 -11.92 0.68
CA ILE A 114 -16.47 -10.53 1.07
C ILE A 114 -16.48 -10.44 2.59
N ALA A 115 -15.52 -9.73 3.18
CA ALA A 115 -15.47 -9.50 4.60
C ALA A 115 -16.42 -8.38 5.03
N VAL A 116 -17.20 -8.65 6.07
CA VAL A 116 -18.06 -7.68 6.74
C VAL A 116 -17.88 -7.87 8.23
N GLY A 117 -17.16 -6.96 8.86
CA GLY A 117 -16.95 -6.99 10.31
C GLY A 117 -15.99 -8.06 10.79
N ASP A 118 -14.93 -8.35 10.04
CA ASP A 118 -13.89 -9.31 10.40
C ASP A 118 -12.51 -8.84 9.90
N ASN A 119 -11.51 -9.70 10.00
CA ASN A 119 -10.17 -9.41 9.54
C ASN A 119 -10.14 -9.36 8.01
N ALA A 120 -10.03 -8.14 7.47
CA ALA A 120 -10.07 -7.89 6.04
C ALA A 120 -8.69 -8.02 5.40
N CYS A 121 -8.68 -8.50 4.17
CA CYS A 121 -7.50 -8.48 3.30
C CYS A 121 -7.89 -8.03 1.89
N GLY A 122 -6.89 -7.78 1.07
CA GLY A 122 -7.08 -7.60 -0.37
C GLY A 122 -6.25 -8.64 -1.12
N ALA A 123 -6.92 -9.61 -1.73
CA ALA A 123 -6.27 -10.59 -2.58
C ALA A 123 -6.91 -10.60 -3.98
N LEU A 124 -6.07 -10.53 -5.01
CA LEU A 124 -6.50 -10.64 -6.40
C LEU A 124 -5.81 -11.83 -7.03
N GLN A 125 -6.56 -12.63 -7.77
CA GLN A 125 -6.06 -13.75 -8.56
C GLN A 125 -5.90 -13.32 -10.01
N ILE A 126 -4.77 -13.69 -10.61
CA ILE A 126 -4.42 -13.45 -12.00
C ILE A 126 -3.98 -14.77 -12.60
N ASP A 127 -4.65 -15.21 -13.65
CA ASP A 127 -4.27 -16.41 -14.39
C ASP A 127 -3.51 -15.99 -15.64
N ILE A 128 -2.33 -16.56 -15.85
CA ILE A 128 -1.48 -16.29 -17.01
C ILE A 128 -1.03 -17.59 -17.67
N ASP A 129 -0.86 -17.52 -18.97
CA ASP A 129 -0.39 -18.62 -19.79
C ASP A 129 0.79 -18.13 -20.65
N LEU A 130 1.94 -18.74 -20.46
CA LEU A 130 3.18 -18.30 -21.08
C LEU A 130 3.80 -19.40 -21.92
N GLU A 131 3.92 -19.18 -23.20
CA GLU A 131 4.74 -19.98 -24.10
C GLU A 131 6.23 -19.86 -23.75
N PRO A 132 7.09 -20.79 -24.19
CA PRO A 132 8.53 -20.69 -24.00
C PRO A 132 9.09 -19.35 -24.48
N GLY A 133 9.84 -18.65 -23.64
CA GLY A 133 10.41 -17.34 -23.91
C GLY A 133 9.42 -16.16 -23.80
N ALA A 134 8.14 -16.41 -23.68
CA ALA A 134 7.14 -15.36 -23.50
C ALA A 134 7.23 -14.71 -22.10
N TRP A 135 6.73 -13.50 -22.00
CA TRP A 135 6.65 -12.77 -20.75
C TRP A 135 5.29 -12.09 -20.58
N HIS A 136 4.93 -11.83 -19.36
CA HIS A 136 3.77 -11.04 -18.99
C HIS A 136 4.12 -10.04 -17.89
N GLU A 137 3.49 -8.88 -17.94
CA GLU A 137 3.71 -7.80 -16.99
C GLU A 137 2.37 -7.21 -16.57
N TRP A 138 2.25 -6.91 -15.30
CA TRP A 138 1.11 -6.22 -14.72
C TRP A 138 1.59 -5.30 -13.60
N ALA A 139 0.75 -4.37 -13.19
CA ALA A 139 0.96 -3.53 -12.02
C ALA A 139 -0.19 -3.70 -11.04
N VAL A 140 0.14 -3.72 -9.76
CA VAL A 140 -0.83 -3.65 -8.66
C VAL A 140 -0.90 -2.20 -8.21
N LEU A 141 -2.11 -1.70 -8.08
CA LEU A 141 -2.41 -0.33 -7.70
C LEU A 141 -3.10 -0.34 -6.34
N MET A 142 -2.58 0.47 -5.43
CA MET A 142 -3.22 0.71 -4.15
C MET A 142 -3.30 2.23 -3.92
N GLY A 143 -4.44 2.70 -3.45
CA GLY A 143 -4.65 4.12 -3.25
C GLY A 143 -5.73 4.42 -2.22
N ILE A 144 -5.91 5.72 -1.96
CA ILE A 144 -6.89 6.24 -1.02
C ILE A 144 -8.12 6.72 -1.80
N GLY A 145 -9.30 6.38 -1.30
CA GLY A 145 -10.60 6.71 -1.86
C GLY A 145 -11.42 5.49 -2.24
N LYS A 146 -12.69 5.71 -2.61
CA LYS A 146 -13.62 4.64 -2.99
C LYS A 146 -13.21 3.96 -4.30
N ALA A 147 -13.36 2.65 -4.37
CA ALA A 147 -13.12 1.89 -5.59
C ALA A 147 -13.96 2.40 -6.77
N ALA A 148 -15.23 2.72 -6.52
CA ALA A 148 -16.16 3.20 -7.54
C ALA A 148 -15.82 4.58 -8.14
N ASP A 149 -14.97 5.38 -7.48
CA ASP A 149 -14.55 6.71 -7.93
C ASP A 149 -13.04 6.79 -8.12
N ALA A 150 -12.27 6.93 -7.05
CA ALA A 150 -10.81 7.05 -7.09
C ALA A 150 -10.16 5.81 -7.72
N GLY A 151 -10.64 4.61 -7.35
CA GLY A 151 -10.15 3.35 -7.90
C GLY A 151 -10.33 3.26 -9.40
N ARG A 152 -11.55 3.51 -9.91
CA ARG A 152 -11.83 3.51 -11.36
C ARG A 152 -10.98 4.53 -12.12
N LYS A 153 -10.85 5.75 -11.61
CA LYS A 153 -10.02 6.80 -12.22
C LYS A 153 -8.56 6.37 -12.31
N THR A 154 -8.03 5.81 -11.21
CA THR A 154 -6.66 5.33 -11.16
C THR A 154 -6.43 4.16 -12.12
N VAL A 155 -7.35 3.18 -12.16
CA VAL A 155 -7.27 2.07 -13.12
C VAL A 155 -7.30 2.59 -14.56
N GLN A 156 -8.16 3.55 -14.88
CA GLN A 156 -8.22 4.16 -16.20
C GLN A 156 -6.93 4.90 -16.56
N GLU A 157 -6.34 5.64 -15.62
CA GLU A 157 -5.08 6.36 -15.82
C GLU A 157 -3.92 5.40 -16.10
N PHE A 158 -3.83 4.31 -15.33
CA PHE A 158 -2.73 3.35 -15.39
C PHE A 158 -3.01 2.10 -16.22
N GLN A 159 -4.13 2.01 -16.92
CA GLN A 159 -4.46 0.85 -17.78
C GLN A 159 -3.39 0.54 -18.82
N ASN A 160 -2.66 1.57 -19.26
CA ASN A 160 -1.47 1.42 -20.12
C ASN A 160 -0.22 1.32 -19.26
N LEU A 161 0.44 0.16 -19.28
CA LEU A 161 1.68 -0.07 -18.51
C LEU A 161 2.81 0.91 -18.87
N LYS A 162 2.78 1.54 -20.06
CA LYS A 162 3.72 2.62 -20.39
C LYS A 162 3.60 3.77 -19.39
N THR A 163 2.38 4.15 -19.01
CA THR A 163 2.14 5.19 -17.99
C THR A 163 2.73 4.79 -16.64
N VAL A 164 2.62 3.52 -16.25
CA VAL A 164 3.25 3.00 -15.03
C VAL A 164 4.77 3.17 -15.08
N HIS A 165 5.39 2.79 -16.19
CA HIS A 165 6.85 2.93 -16.36
C HIS A 165 7.31 4.39 -16.34
N GLU A 166 6.58 5.28 -17.02
CA GLU A 166 6.87 6.72 -17.04
C GLU A 166 6.77 7.34 -15.64
N ASN A 167 5.73 6.97 -14.87
CA ASN A 167 5.58 7.44 -13.51
C ASN A 167 6.69 6.90 -12.60
N PHE A 168 7.07 5.64 -12.75
CA PHE A 168 8.19 5.06 -12.00
C PHE A 168 9.52 5.74 -12.34
N ALA A 169 9.76 6.03 -13.61
CA ALA A 169 10.96 6.75 -14.03
C ALA A 169 11.01 8.17 -13.43
N ARG A 170 9.88 8.90 -13.46
CA ARG A 170 9.77 10.23 -12.80
C ARG A 170 10.01 10.17 -11.29
N LEU A 171 9.48 9.15 -10.62
CA LEU A 171 9.71 8.94 -9.19
C LEU A 171 11.19 8.69 -8.89
N LYS A 172 11.85 7.86 -9.70
CA LYS A 172 13.30 7.64 -9.60
C LYS A 172 14.07 8.94 -9.76
N GLU A 173 13.77 9.71 -10.81
CA GLU A 173 14.43 10.99 -11.08
C GLU A 173 14.23 11.97 -9.93
N TYR A 174 13.01 12.08 -9.41
CA TYR A 174 12.71 12.90 -8.23
C TYR A 174 13.61 12.58 -7.05
N TRP A 175 13.73 11.30 -6.69
CA TRP A 175 14.57 10.88 -5.57
C TRP A 175 16.06 11.06 -5.86
N HIS A 176 16.52 10.70 -7.05
CA HIS A 176 17.92 10.89 -7.44
C HIS A 176 18.33 12.35 -7.38
N THR A 177 17.54 13.25 -7.94
CA THR A 177 17.81 14.70 -7.91
C THR A 177 17.86 15.21 -6.46
N ARG A 178 16.92 14.79 -5.64
CA ARG A 178 16.85 15.23 -4.24
C ARG A 178 18.03 14.73 -3.40
N LEU A 179 18.42 13.49 -3.56
CA LEU A 179 19.53 12.88 -2.82
C LEU A 179 20.91 13.36 -3.28
N GLN A 180 21.04 14.02 -4.42
CA GLN A 180 22.30 14.54 -4.95
C GLN A 180 22.78 15.85 -4.27
N GLY A 181 21.99 16.42 -3.37
CA GLY A 181 22.37 17.66 -2.66
C GLY A 181 23.70 17.56 -1.87
N MET A 182 24.06 16.35 -1.43
CA MET A 182 25.36 16.01 -0.87
C MET A 182 25.74 14.60 -1.28
N THR A 183 26.95 14.44 -1.81
CA THR A 183 27.45 13.14 -2.23
C THR A 183 28.84 12.88 -1.67
N VAL A 184 29.03 11.73 -1.04
CA VAL A 184 30.29 11.24 -0.50
C VAL A 184 30.76 10.06 -1.33
N GLN A 185 32.03 10.03 -1.69
CA GLN A 185 32.64 8.92 -2.40
C GLN A 185 33.88 8.44 -1.66
N THR A 186 33.82 7.19 -1.18
CA THR A 186 34.91 6.50 -0.49
C THR A 186 35.18 5.14 -1.14
N PRO A 187 36.27 4.46 -0.80
CA PRO A 187 36.49 3.08 -1.23
C PRO A 187 35.46 2.07 -0.70
N ASP A 188 34.69 2.42 0.33
CA ASP A 188 33.68 1.58 0.96
C ASP A 188 32.30 1.82 0.32
N ALA A 189 31.80 0.84 -0.42
CA ALA A 189 30.52 0.93 -1.14
C ALA A 189 29.32 0.95 -0.20
N GLU A 190 29.36 0.22 0.89
CA GLU A 190 28.31 0.16 1.91
C GLU A 190 28.17 1.50 2.63
N PHE A 191 29.30 2.10 3.01
CA PHE A 191 29.34 3.44 3.60
C PHE A 191 28.77 4.49 2.64
N ASN A 192 29.16 4.43 1.36
CA ASN A 192 28.62 5.34 0.35
C ASN A 192 27.09 5.18 0.19
N SER A 193 26.59 3.95 0.17
CA SER A 193 25.16 3.67 0.09
C SER A 193 24.39 4.21 1.31
N MET A 194 24.92 3.98 2.50
CA MET A 194 24.32 4.49 3.75
C MET A 194 24.30 6.01 3.77
N THR A 195 25.41 6.66 3.43
CA THR A 195 25.55 8.12 3.57
C THR A 195 24.79 8.88 2.46
N ASN A 196 24.82 8.38 1.22
CA ASN A 196 24.24 9.08 0.08
C ASN A 196 22.76 8.80 -0.14
N MET A 197 22.23 7.70 0.40
CA MET A 197 20.86 7.28 0.12
C MET A 197 20.06 7.01 1.38
N TRP A 198 20.46 6.02 2.19
CA TRP A 198 19.61 5.54 3.26
C TRP A 198 19.45 6.51 4.42
N SER A 199 20.55 7.13 4.89
CA SER A 199 20.49 8.08 6.01
C SER A 199 19.72 9.34 5.65
N PRO A 200 20.00 10.04 4.52
CA PRO A 200 19.20 11.20 4.12
C PRO A 200 17.73 10.85 3.82
N PHE A 201 17.47 9.72 3.18
CA PHE A 201 16.10 9.27 2.93
C PHE A 201 15.34 9.05 4.24
N ASN A 202 15.91 8.31 5.19
CA ASN A 202 15.27 8.05 6.48
C ASN A 202 15.04 9.33 7.27
N CYS A 203 16.01 10.25 7.30
CA CYS A 203 15.83 11.56 7.95
C CYS A 203 14.71 12.35 7.30
N LEU A 204 14.63 12.37 5.97
CA LEU A 204 13.56 13.08 5.24
C LEU A 204 12.18 12.47 5.53
N ILE A 205 12.06 11.15 5.51
CA ILE A 205 10.81 10.48 5.84
C ILE A 205 10.41 10.75 7.29
N THR A 206 11.34 10.66 8.23
CA THR A 206 11.10 10.95 9.65
C THR A 206 10.67 12.41 9.85
N TYR A 207 11.32 13.34 9.18
CA TYR A 207 10.95 14.76 9.20
C TYR A 207 9.54 15.00 8.63
N ALA A 208 9.27 14.48 7.41
CA ALA A 208 8.02 14.71 6.71
C ALA A 208 6.81 14.03 7.40
N TRP A 209 7.01 12.84 7.95
CA TRP A 209 5.96 12.04 8.60
C TRP A 209 5.96 12.15 10.11
N SER A 210 6.82 12.98 10.65
CA SER A 210 6.87 13.28 12.08
C SER A 210 6.94 12.05 12.98
N ARG A 211 7.75 11.07 12.58
CA ARG A 211 7.85 9.77 13.28
C ARG A 211 6.53 9.02 13.41
N ALA A 212 5.55 9.32 12.55
CA ALA A 212 4.25 8.64 12.52
C ALA A 212 4.36 7.12 12.33
N ALA A 213 5.51 6.63 11.86
CA ALA A 213 5.81 5.21 11.78
C ALA A 213 6.07 4.55 13.16
N SER A 214 6.24 5.32 14.23
CA SER A 214 6.33 4.80 15.58
C SER A 214 4.94 4.76 16.23
N LEU A 215 4.25 3.66 16.09
CA LEU A 215 2.90 3.44 16.66
C LEU A 215 2.83 3.68 18.18
N VAL A 216 3.95 3.50 18.89
CA VAL A 216 4.00 3.61 20.35
C VAL A 216 4.21 5.04 20.84
N TYR A 217 4.86 5.89 20.05
CA TYR A 217 5.31 7.19 20.55
C TYR A 217 4.68 8.41 19.87
N SER A 218 4.50 8.38 18.58
CA SER A 218 4.15 9.60 17.83
C SER A 218 2.77 9.54 17.17
N GLY A 219 2.25 8.37 16.88
CA GLY A 219 0.92 8.21 16.31
C GLY A 219 -0.20 8.60 17.26
N GLU A 220 0.08 8.63 18.56
CA GLU A 220 -0.89 8.94 19.61
C GLU A 220 -0.76 10.35 20.20
N ARG A 221 0.30 11.08 19.87
CA ARG A 221 0.51 12.43 20.40
C ARG A 221 0.18 13.46 19.34
N ASP A 222 -0.43 14.53 19.78
CA ASP A 222 -0.81 15.66 18.93
C ASP A 222 0.43 16.40 18.43
N GLY A 223 0.97 15.95 17.33
CA GLY A 223 2.03 16.60 16.59
C GLY A 223 3.46 16.14 16.91
N PRO A 224 4.45 16.62 16.14
CA PRO A 224 5.86 16.32 16.30
C PRO A 224 6.44 16.97 17.54
N GLY A 225 7.34 16.25 18.23
CA GLY A 225 8.15 16.86 19.28
C GLY A 225 9.08 17.92 18.67
N TYR A 226 9.07 19.14 19.20
CA TYR A 226 9.87 20.26 18.68
C TYR A 226 11.35 19.88 18.51
N ARG A 227 11.97 19.35 19.56
CA ARG A 227 13.37 18.92 19.52
C ARG A 227 13.62 17.88 18.44
N ASP A 228 12.73 16.88 18.36
CA ASP A 228 12.88 15.77 17.43
C ASP A 228 12.77 16.26 15.98
N THR A 229 11.82 17.14 15.70
CA THR A 229 11.65 17.74 14.38
C THR A 229 12.85 18.58 13.96
N VAL A 230 13.38 19.39 14.87
CA VAL A 230 14.58 20.21 14.59
C VAL A 230 15.82 19.33 14.33
N GLN A 231 15.98 18.25 15.07
CA GLN A 231 17.09 17.31 14.86
C GLN A 231 16.97 16.58 13.52
N ASP A 232 15.78 16.14 13.16
CA ASP A 232 15.53 15.50 11.86
C ASP A 232 15.76 16.48 10.71
N LEU A 233 15.35 17.75 10.88
CA LEU A 233 15.59 18.81 9.90
C LEU A 233 17.09 19.03 9.65
N LEU A 234 17.93 18.99 10.67
CA LEU A 234 19.39 19.12 10.51
C LEU A 234 19.97 18.04 9.57
N GLY A 235 19.39 16.84 9.60
CA GLY A 235 19.79 15.74 8.72
C GLY A 235 19.36 15.89 7.26
N VAL A 236 18.41 16.80 6.94
CA VAL A 236 17.81 16.90 5.61
C VAL A 236 17.85 18.30 4.98
N MET A 237 18.36 19.32 5.66
CA MET A 237 18.41 20.70 5.14
C MET A 237 19.02 20.79 3.74
N HIS A 238 20.01 19.98 3.44
CA HIS A 238 20.67 19.95 2.12
C HIS A 238 19.82 19.29 1.02
N LEU A 239 18.79 18.53 1.40
CA LEU A 239 17.86 17.87 0.46
C LEU A 239 16.64 18.76 0.16
N ILE A 240 16.26 19.61 1.10
CA ILE A 240 15.05 20.43 1.04
C ILE A 240 15.34 21.89 1.44
N PRO A 241 16.34 22.56 0.82
CA PRO A 241 16.76 23.89 1.25
C PRO A 241 15.63 24.93 1.18
N GLU A 242 14.67 24.77 0.26
CA GLU A 242 13.54 25.68 0.10
C GLU A 242 12.50 25.54 1.22
N ASP A 243 12.32 24.33 1.75
CA ASP A 243 11.37 24.03 2.82
C ASP A 243 11.97 24.22 4.21
N ALA A 244 13.28 24.07 4.35
CA ALA A 244 14.00 24.15 5.63
C ALA A 244 13.99 25.56 6.25
N GLY A 245 13.69 26.60 5.48
CA GLY A 245 13.61 27.98 5.92
C GLY A 245 12.20 28.47 6.31
N ARG A 246 11.22 27.61 6.22
CA ARG A 246 9.81 27.90 6.58
C ARG A 246 9.46 27.36 7.96
#